data_6fdd55498cd9f50cbce0924101a9e0ac
#
_entry.id   6fdd55498cd9f50cbce0924101a9e0ac
#
_cell.length_a   1.000
_cell.length_b   1.000
_cell.length_c   1.000
_cell.angle_alpha   90.00
_cell.angle_beta   90.00
_cell.angle_gamma   90.00
#
_symmetry.space_group_name_H-M   'P 1'
#
loop_
_entity.id
_entity.type
_entity.pdbx_description
1 polymer ?
#
loop_
_entity_poly.entity_id
_entity_poly.type
_entity_poly.pdbx_seq_one_letter_code
_entity_poly.pdbx_strand_id
1 'polypeptide(L)'
;MEDWQQRTRILLGEDKMKRLQQALVLVVGRGGVGAYAAEMICRAGVGRMTIVDADTVQPTNINRQLPALHSTIGKEKSAVLAARFKDINPDIQLRVLPVFLKDGNIPELLDAAQYDFVVDAIDTLAPKCYLIAESLKRHIKIVSSMGAGAKSDITQVRFADIWDTYHCGLSKAVRKRLQKLGIKRKLPVVFSTEQADPKAVLLTEDEQNKKSTCGTVSYMPAVFGCYLAEYVIKRL
;
A
#
# COMPACT_ATOMS: atom_id res chain seq x y z
N MET A 1 -31.51 -2.15 -7.56
CA MET A 1 -30.39 -2.88 -6.92
C MET A 1 -30.33 -2.48 -5.48
N GLU A 2 -30.21 -3.43 -4.56
CA GLU A 2 -29.96 -3.10 -3.15
C GLU A 2 -28.65 -2.32 -3.04
N ASP A 3 -28.64 -1.29 -2.16
CA ASP A 3 -27.45 -0.45 -1.94
C ASP A 3 -26.37 -1.24 -1.19
N TRP A 4 -25.39 -1.78 -1.93
CA TRP A 4 -24.28 -2.54 -1.36
C TRP A 4 -23.44 -1.73 -0.37
N GLN A 5 -23.54 -0.41 -0.38
CA GLN A 5 -22.85 0.51 0.52
C GLN A 5 -23.71 0.91 1.74
N GLN A 6 -24.92 0.39 1.89
CA GLN A 6 -25.86 0.81 2.93
C GLN A 6 -25.22 0.83 4.33
N ARG A 7 -24.49 -0.23 4.70
CA ARG A 7 -23.84 -0.30 6.02
C ARG A 7 -22.73 0.73 6.20
N THR A 8 -21.97 0.99 5.15
CA THR A 8 -20.92 2.02 5.15
C THR A 8 -21.55 3.41 5.27
N ARG A 9 -22.65 3.64 4.58
CA ARG A 9 -23.42 4.88 4.61
C ARG A 9 -24.01 5.16 5.99
N ILE A 10 -24.58 4.17 6.65
CA ILE A 10 -25.09 4.28 8.01
C ILE A 10 -23.96 4.69 8.97
N LEU A 11 -22.77 4.13 8.83
CA LEU A 11 -21.65 4.39 9.73
C LEU A 11 -20.98 5.75 9.46
N LEU A 12 -20.76 6.09 8.19
CA LEU A 12 -19.94 7.24 7.80
C LEU A 12 -20.76 8.50 7.46
N GLY A 13 -22.07 8.35 7.17
CA GLY A 13 -22.97 9.42 6.74
C GLY A 13 -22.81 9.81 5.27
N GLU A 14 -23.84 10.49 4.75
CA GLU A 14 -23.94 10.87 3.32
C GLU A 14 -22.79 11.78 2.85
N ASP A 15 -22.40 12.76 3.64
CA ASP A 15 -21.36 13.72 3.26
C ASP A 15 -20.01 13.05 3.11
N LYS A 16 -19.72 12.06 3.93
CA LYS A 16 -18.50 11.27 3.82
C LYS A 16 -18.53 10.37 2.58
N MET A 17 -19.68 9.75 2.31
CA MET A 17 -19.85 8.92 1.11
C MET A 17 -19.65 9.73 -0.17
N LYS A 18 -20.20 10.93 -0.25
CA LYS A 18 -19.99 11.85 -1.40
C LYS A 18 -18.50 12.19 -1.58
N ARG A 19 -17.78 12.50 -0.50
CA ARG A 19 -16.34 12.78 -0.56
C ARG A 19 -15.53 11.57 -1.04
N LEU A 20 -15.83 10.38 -0.53
CA LEU A 20 -15.19 9.14 -0.98
C LEU A 20 -15.43 8.90 -2.47
N GLN A 21 -16.66 9.07 -2.94
CA GLN A 21 -17.03 8.89 -4.35
C GLN A 21 -16.30 9.86 -5.28
N GLN A 22 -16.00 11.08 -4.83
CA GLN A 22 -15.29 12.08 -5.62
C GLN A 22 -13.76 11.92 -5.55
N ALA A 23 -13.25 11.23 -4.55
CA ALA A 23 -11.81 11.12 -4.30
C ALA A 23 -11.08 10.30 -5.35
N LEU A 24 -9.82 10.68 -5.60
CA LEU A 24 -8.86 9.95 -6.42
C LEU A 24 -7.68 9.48 -5.56
N VAL A 25 -7.55 8.18 -5.39
CA VAL A 25 -6.49 7.58 -4.59
C VAL A 25 -5.47 6.85 -5.47
N LEU A 26 -4.19 7.14 -5.26
CA LEU A 26 -3.08 6.40 -5.86
C LEU A 26 -2.60 5.31 -4.90
N VAL A 27 -2.60 4.05 -5.32
CA VAL A 27 -2.04 2.92 -4.56
C VAL A 27 -0.86 2.34 -5.30
N VAL A 28 0.31 2.34 -4.65
CA VAL A 28 1.56 1.87 -5.23
C VAL A 28 2.09 0.67 -4.47
N GLY A 29 2.39 -0.42 -5.21
CA GLY A 29 2.76 -1.72 -4.65
C GLY A 29 1.53 -2.56 -4.28
N ARG A 30 1.35 -3.69 -4.95
CA ARG A 30 0.17 -4.56 -4.79
C ARG A 30 0.54 -5.98 -4.35
N GLY A 31 1.56 -6.06 -3.51
CA GLY A 31 1.88 -7.27 -2.79
C GLY A 31 0.88 -7.57 -1.67
N GLY A 32 1.38 -8.14 -0.58
CA GLY A 32 0.55 -8.52 0.56
C GLY A 32 -0.10 -7.36 1.33
N VAL A 33 0.40 -6.13 1.21
CA VAL A 33 -0.14 -4.96 1.91
C VAL A 33 -1.05 -4.13 1.00
N GLY A 34 -0.52 -3.71 -0.15
CA GLY A 34 -1.20 -2.73 -0.99
C GLY A 34 -2.46 -3.26 -1.66
N ALA A 35 -2.53 -4.58 -1.96
CA ALA A 35 -3.73 -5.19 -2.51
C ALA A 35 -4.90 -5.14 -1.51
N TYR A 36 -4.64 -5.43 -0.23
CA TYR A 36 -5.66 -5.29 0.81
C TYR A 36 -6.05 -3.82 1.05
N ALA A 37 -5.07 -2.90 1.06
CA ALA A 37 -5.37 -1.48 1.18
C ALA A 37 -6.29 -1.00 0.05
N ALA A 38 -5.97 -1.33 -1.20
CA ALA A 38 -6.76 -0.96 -2.37
C ALA A 38 -8.17 -1.56 -2.32
N GLU A 39 -8.31 -2.84 -1.94
CA GLU A 39 -9.63 -3.46 -1.80
C GLU A 39 -10.49 -2.79 -0.73
N MET A 40 -9.93 -2.52 0.45
CA MET A 40 -10.69 -1.86 1.53
C MET A 40 -11.12 -0.44 1.12
N ILE A 41 -10.26 0.30 0.40
CA ILE A 41 -10.57 1.62 -0.14
C ILE A 41 -11.67 1.51 -1.21
N CYS A 42 -11.60 0.52 -2.10
CA CYS A 42 -12.64 0.24 -3.09
C CYS A 42 -14.00 -0.08 -2.43
N ARG A 43 -14.00 -0.98 -1.42
CA ARG A 43 -15.19 -1.35 -0.64
C ARG A 43 -15.79 -0.19 0.14
N ALA A 44 -15.00 0.80 0.52
CA ALA A 44 -15.50 2.01 1.17
C ALA A 44 -16.18 2.99 0.19
N GLY A 45 -16.14 2.73 -1.11
CA GLY A 45 -16.84 3.54 -2.12
C GLY A 45 -16.01 4.68 -2.71
N VAL A 46 -14.67 4.59 -2.65
CA VAL A 46 -13.82 5.54 -3.41
C VAL A 46 -14.12 5.42 -4.90
N GLY A 47 -14.45 6.55 -5.51
CA GLY A 47 -14.93 6.58 -6.90
C GLY A 47 -13.83 6.49 -7.95
N ARG A 48 -12.60 6.92 -7.63
CA ARG A 48 -11.48 6.91 -8.58
C ARG A 48 -10.21 6.36 -7.93
N MET A 49 -9.54 5.43 -8.60
CA MET A 49 -8.31 4.84 -8.10
C MET A 49 -7.30 4.60 -9.22
N THR A 50 -6.05 4.94 -8.97
CA THR A 50 -4.92 4.52 -9.80
C THR A 50 -4.13 3.46 -9.05
N ILE A 51 -3.88 2.33 -9.69
CA ILE A 51 -3.10 1.23 -9.12
C ILE A 51 -1.85 0.97 -9.95
N VAL A 52 -0.70 0.84 -9.30
CA VAL A 52 0.62 0.70 -9.95
C VAL A 52 1.36 -0.52 -9.43
N ASP A 53 1.72 -1.44 -10.32
CA ASP A 53 2.55 -2.63 -10.05
C ASP A 53 2.86 -3.38 -11.35
N ALA A 54 4.05 -3.87 -11.54
CA ALA A 54 4.48 -4.58 -12.75
C ALA A 54 4.54 -6.09 -12.58
N ASP A 55 4.28 -6.62 -11.38
CA ASP A 55 4.51 -8.03 -11.08
C ASP A 55 3.41 -8.94 -11.62
N THR A 56 3.79 -10.20 -11.87
CA THR A 56 2.88 -11.33 -12.05
C THR A 56 2.68 -12.10 -10.74
N VAL A 57 1.60 -12.86 -10.67
CA VAL A 57 1.32 -13.75 -9.54
C VAL A 57 2.28 -14.93 -9.56
N GLN A 58 2.98 -15.15 -8.45
CA GLN A 58 3.88 -16.26 -8.25
C GLN A 58 3.32 -17.25 -7.21
N PRO A 59 3.65 -18.57 -7.29
CA PRO A 59 3.21 -19.55 -6.28
C PRO A 59 3.53 -19.13 -4.84
N THR A 60 4.71 -18.53 -4.62
CA THR A 60 5.16 -18.06 -3.30
C THR A 60 4.36 -16.87 -2.76
N ASN A 61 3.47 -16.29 -3.55
CA ASN A 61 2.60 -15.19 -3.13
C ASN A 61 1.29 -15.68 -2.47
N ILE A 62 0.89 -16.93 -2.73
CA ILE A 62 -0.43 -17.48 -2.33
C ILE A 62 -0.64 -17.39 -0.82
N ASN A 63 0.40 -17.54 -0.03
CA ASN A 63 0.29 -17.52 1.42
C ASN A 63 -0.16 -16.19 2.00
N ARG A 64 -0.08 -15.04 1.25
CA ARG A 64 -0.33 -13.71 1.82
C ARG A 64 -0.83 -12.63 0.87
N GLN A 65 -0.82 -12.84 -0.45
CA GLN A 65 -1.22 -11.81 -1.41
C GLN A 65 -2.63 -12.05 -1.93
N LEU A 66 -3.49 -11.08 -1.81
CA LEU A 66 -4.90 -11.15 -2.21
C LEU A 66 -5.14 -11.63 -3.65
N PRO A 67 -4.37 -11.19 -4.68
CA PRO A 67 -4.58 -11.64 -6.06
C PRO A 67 -4.06 -13.06 -6.33
N ALA A 68 -3.32 -13.65 -5.37
CA ALA A 68 -2.60 -14.91 -5.60
C ALA A 68 -3.44 -16.11 -5.20
N LEU A 69 -3.93 -16.81 -6.20
CA LEU A 69 -4.64 -18.08 -6.14
C LEU A 69 -3.98 -19.06 -7.12
N HIS A 70 -4.18 -20.37 -6.96
CA HIS A 70 -3.71 -21.35 -7.94
C HIS A 70 -4.20 -21.02 -9.37
N SER A 71 -5.43 -20.53 -9.51
CA SER A 71 -6.03 -20.17 -10.79
C SER A 71 -5.52 -18.85 -11.39
N THR A 72 -4.72 -18.08 -10.63
CA THR A 72 -4.20 -16.79 -11.08
C THR A 72 -2.68 -16.77 -11.25
N ILE A 73 -1.97 -17.88 -10.96
CA ILE A 73 -0.53 -18.00 -11.19
C ILE A 73 -0.18 -17.59 -12.63
N GLY A 74 0.85 -16.75 -12.79
CA GLY A 74 1.33 -16.23 -14.07
C GLY A 74 0.55 -15.04 -14.61
N LYS A 75 -0.64 -14.71 -14.07
CA LYS A 75 -1.40 -13.53 -14.48
C LYS A 75 -0.80 -12.27 -13.87
N GLU A 76 -0.95 -11.14 -14.55
CA GLU A 76 -0.60 -9.83 -14.00
C GLU A 76 -1.43 -9.53 -12.74
N LYS A 77 -0.79 -9.19 -11.63
CA LYS A 77 -1.47 -8.83 -10.37
C LYS A 77 -2.45 -7.68 -10.58
N SER A 78 -2.07 -6.74 -11.45
CA SER A 78 -2.89 -5.59 -11.80
C SER A 78 -4.20 -5.97 -12.48
N ALA A 79 -4.17 -6.88 -13.43
CA ALA A 79 -5.35 -7.33 -14.15
C ALA A 79 -6.30 -8.10 -13.22
N VAL A 80 -5.75 -8.99 -12.38
CA VAL A 80 -6.53 -9.77 -11.39
C VAL A 80 -7.25 -8.83 -10.41
N LEU A 81 -6.54 -7.84 -9.86
CA LEU A 81 -7.13 -6.89 -8.92
C LEU A 81 -8.12 -5.95 -9.59
N ALA A 82 -7.86 -5.52 -10.85
CA ALA A 82 -8.78 -4.67 -11.58
C ALA A 82 -10.15 -5.34 -11.81
N ALA A 83 -10.14 -6.60 -12.23
CA ALA A 83 -11.37 -7.37 -12.38
C ALA A 83 -12.13 -7.48 -11.05
N ARG A 84 -11.41 -7.81 -9.97
CA ARG A 84 -11.97 -7.91 -8.63
C ARG A 84 -12.56 -6.59 -8.12
N PHE A 85 -11.88 -5.47 -8.32
CA PHE A 85 -12.37 -4.16 -7.87
C PHE A 85 -13.57 -3.69 -8.67
N LYS A 86 -13.64 -4.01 -9.96
CA LYS A 86 -14.83 -3.76 -10.79
C LYS A 86 -16.03 -4.62 -10.39
N ASP A 87 -15.80 -5.83 -9.93
CA ASP A 87 -16.85 -6.70 -9.40
C ASP A 87 -17.38 -6.23 -8.04
N ILE A 88 -16.53 -5.64 -7.19
CA ILE A 88 -16.91 -5.03 -5.92
C ILE A 88 -17.64 -3.70 -6.12
N ASN A 89 -17.10 -2.82 -6.95
CA ASN A 89 -17.61 -1.49 -7.24
C ASN A 89 -17.63 -1.29 -8.76
N PRO A 90 -18.76 -1.60 -9.44
CA PRO A 90 -18.85 -1.49 -10.90
C PRO A 90 -18.59 -0.07 -11.43
N ASP A 91 -18.90 0.95 -10.62
CA ASP A 91 -18.80 2.36 -11.02
C ASP A 91 -17.39 2.94 -10.81
N ILE A 92 -16.48 2.22 -10.17
CA ILE A 92 -15.13 2.74 -9.91
C ILE A 92 -14.40 3.07 -11.21
N GLN A 93 -13.88 4.29 -11.29
CA GLN A 93 -12.97 4.69 -12.37
C GLN A 93 -11.54 4.24 -12.01
N LEU A 94 -11.14 3.11 -12.58
CA LEU A 94 -9.88 2.47 -12.27
C LEU A 94 -8.86 2.67 -13.39
N ARG A 95 -7.73 3.32 -13.07
CA ARG A 95 -6.55 3.39 -13.93
C ARG A 95 -5.53 2.36 -13.47
N VAL A 96 -5.17 1.46 -14.36
CA VAL A 96 -4.21 0.37 -14.09
C VAL A 96 -2.90 0.67 -14.81
N LEU A 97 -1.80 0.70 -14.07
CA LEU A 97 -0.47 0.96 -14.61
C LEU A 97 0.46 -0.22 -14.28
N PRO A 98 0.68 -1.13 -15.25
CA PRO A 98 1.56 -2.28 -15.06
C PRO A 98 3.03 -1.87 -15.27
N VAL A 99 3.52 -0.93 -14.46
CA VAL A 99 4.86 -0.37 -14.61
C VAL A 99 5.67 -0.48 -13.32
N PHE A 100 6.96 -0.73 -13.46
CA PHE A 100 7.93 -0.59 -12.37
C PHE A 100 8.19 0.89 -12.10
N LEU A 101 8.00 1.30 -10.85
CA LEU A 101 8.39 2.65 -10.44
C LEU A 101 9.90 2.75 -10.25
N LYS A 102 10.45 3.76 -10.93
CA LYS A 102 11.84 4.19 -10.81
C LYS A 102 11.86 5.70 -10.56
N ASP A 103 12.99 6.20 -10.11
CA ASP A 103 13.13 7.62 -9.79
C ASP A 103 12.68 8.55 -10.94
N GLY A 104 12.89 8.14 -12.20
CA GLY A 104 12.57 8.94 -13.38
C GLY A 104 11.08 9.02 -13.75
N ASN A 105 10.25 8.03 -13.39
CA ASN A 105 8.82 8.01 -13.77
C ASN A 105 7.84 8.39 -12.65
N ILE A 106 8.32 8.54 -11.42
CA ILE A 106 7.49 8.93 -10.27
C ILE A 106 6.96 10.38 -10.40
N PRO A 107 7.76 11.39 -10.83
CA PRO A 107 7.23 12.72 -11.07
C PRO A 107 6.08 12.73 -12.07
N GLU A 108 6.23 12.09 -13.22
CA GLU A 108 5.19 11.99 -14.25
C GLU A 108 3.92 11.32 -13.73
N LEU A 109 4.06 10.26 -12.92
CA LEU A 109 2.93 9.59 -12.28
C LEU A 109 2.16 10.54 -11.36
N LEU A 110 2.88 11.30 -10.53
CA LEU A 110 2.26 12.21 -9.56
C LEU A 110 1.66 13.45 -10.23
N ASP A 111 2.21 13.89 -11.36
CA ASP A 111 1.74 15.03 -12.13
C ASP A 111 0.60 14.66 -13.11
N ALA A 112 0.38 13.35 -13.34
CA ALA A 112 -0.63 12.87 -14.28
C ALA A 112 -2.09 13.09 -13.83
N ALA A 113 -2.32 13.37 -12.54
CA ALA A 113 -3.64 13.66 -11.98
C ALA A 113 -3.53 14.34 -10.61
N GLN A 114 -4.60 15.01 -10.19
CA GLN A 114 -4.69 15.57 -8.84
C GLN A 114 -5.13 14.47 -7.86
N TYR A 115 -4.17 13.79 -7.27
CA TYR A 115 -4.42 12.76 -6.27
C TYR A 115 -4.77 13.38 -4.91
N ASP A 116 -5.89 12.97 -4.33
CA ASP A 116 -6.28 13.35 -2.98
C ASP A 116 -5.45 12.64 -1.92
N PHE A 117 -5.00 11.42 -2.26
CA PHE A 117 -4.20 10.59 -1.37
C PHE A 117 -3.29 9.62 -2.12
N VAL A 118 -2.09 9.40 -1.57
CA VAL A 118 -1.14 8.37 -2.01
C VAL A 118 -0.98 7.32 -0.91
N VAL A 119 -1.13 6.05 -1.28
CA VAL A 119 -0.84 4.89 -0.44
C VAL A 119 0.44 4.24 -0.94
N ASP A 120 1.48 4.30 -0.14
CA ASP A 120 2.76 3.66 -0.43
C ASP A 120 2.87 2.32 0.27
N ALA A 121 2.82 1.24 -0.49
CA ALA A 121 3.03 -0.13 -0.06
C ALA A 121 4.22 -0.80 -0.75
N ILE A 122 5.18 -0.01 -1.24
CA ILE A 122 6.42 -0.50 -1.86
C ILE A 122 7.33 -1.12 -0.79
N ASP A 123 7.93 -2.24 -1.09
CA ASP A 123 8.89 -2.94 -0.20
C ASP A 123 10.37 -2.64 -0.52
N THR A 124 10.65 -2.05 -1.68
CA THR A 124 12.00 -1.66 -2.10
C THR A 124 12.33 -0.23 -1.71
N LEU A 125 13.54 0.00 -1.20
CA LEU A 125 13.91 1.25 -0.52
C LEU A 125 13.96 2.47 -1.44
N ALA A 126 14.58 2.36 -2.62
CA ALA A 126 14.83 3.52 -3.47
C ALA A 126 13.52 4.13 -4.02
N PRO A 127 12.66 3.38 -4.74
CA PRO A 127 11.42 3.93 -5.27
C PRO A 127 10.46 4.37 -4.16
N LYS A 128 10.42 3.65 -3.02
CA LYS A 128 9.65 4.07 -1.85
C LYS A 128 10.05 5.46 -1.35
N CYS A 129 11.32 5.67 -1.09
CA CYS A 129 11.80 6.96 -0.57
C CYS A 129 11.59 8.09 -1.58
N TYR A 130 11.71 7.80 -2.89
CA TYR A 130 11.50 8.78 -3.92
C TYR A 130 10.02 9.15 -4.06
N LEU A 131 9.12 8.16 -4.04
CA LEU A 131 7.66 8.40 -4.03
C LEU A 131 7.24 9.26 -2.83
N ILE A 132 7.76 8.93 -1.64
CA ILE A 132 7.50 9.72 -0.42
C ILE A 132 7.99 11.16 -0.60
N ALA A 133 9.25 11.35 -1.03
CA ALA A 133 9.84 12.67 -1.19
C ALA A 133 9.07 13.53 -2.20
N GLU A 134 8.74 12.97 -3.37
CA GLU A 134 8.04 13.68 -4.42
C GLU A 134 6.57 13.98 -4.06
N SER A 135 5.90 13.08 -3.33
CA SER A 135 4.55 13.36 -2.80
C SER A 135 4.57 14.50 -1.78
N LEU A 136 5.52 14.48 -0.85
CA LEU A 136 5.67 15.54 0.16
C LEU A 136 6.03 16.90 -0.44
N LYS A 137 6.88 16.94 -1.48
CA LYS A 137 7.20 18.16 -2.21
C LYS A 137 5.97 18.78 -2.87
N ARG A 138 5.09 17.95 -3.44
CA ARG A 138 3.83 18.36 -4.09
C ARG A 138 2.69 18.61 -3.11
N HIS A 139 2.93 18.47 -1.80
CA HIS A 139 1.90 18.58 -0.76
C HIS A 139 0.75 17.58 -0.91
N ILE A 140 0.95 16.45 -1.61
CA ILE A 140 -0.03 15.39 -1.71
C ILE A 140 -0.04 14.60 -0.39
N LYS A 141 -1.23 14.34 0.16
CA LYS A 141 -1.37 13.50 1.36
C LYS A 141 -0.85 12.09 1.06
N ILE A 142 0.00 11.56 1.92
CA ILE A 142 0.58 10.22 1.77
C ILE A 142 0.57 9.47 3.09
N VAL A 143 0.35 8.17 3.03
CA VAL A 143 0.59 7.21 4.12
C VAL A 143 1.44 6.06 3.59
N SER A 144 2.39 5.58 4.38
CA SER A 144 3.35 4.57 3.95
C SER A 144 3.34 3.35 4.87
N SER A 145 3.40 2.15 4.27
CA SER A 145 3.62 0.91 5.02
C SER A 145 5.10 0.71 5.32
N MET A 146 5.42 0.35 6.55
CA MET A 146 6.73 -0.17 6.89
C MET A 146 6.77 -1.70 6.77
N GLY A 147 7.84 -2.35 7.23
CA GLY A 147 8.01 -3.79 7.06
C GLY A 147 7.01 -4.61 7.89
N ALA A 148 6.25 -5.46 7.22
CA ALA A 148 5.32 -6.43 7.83
C ALA A 148 5.92 -7.84 7.99
N GLY A 149 7.10 -8.10 7.41
CA GLY A 149 7.76 -9.40 7.48
C GLY A 149 8.49 -9.66 8.80
N ALA A 150 8.71 -10.95 9.11
CA ALA A 150 9.32 -11.46 10.34
C ALA A 150 8.58 -11.04 11.61
N LYS A 151 7.26 -10.94 11.53
CA LYS A 151 6.35 -10.51 12.61
C LYS A 151 5.05 -11.30 12.55
N SER A 152 4.42 -11.50 13.71
CA SER A 152 3.21 -12.32 13.85
C SER A 152 2.15 -11.73 14.79
N ASP A 153 2.51 -10.74 15.63
CA ASP A 153 1.59 -10.14 16.59
C ASP A 153 0.90 -8.90 16.03
N ILE A 154 -0.37 -9.06 15.62
CA ILE A 154 -1.19 -7.97 15.08
C ILE A 154 -1.52 -6.89 16.10
N THR A 155 -1.48 -7.20 17.41
CA THR A 155 -1.78 -6.23 18.47
C THR A 155 -0.71 -5.14 18.58
N GLN A 156 0.46 -5.39 18.02
CA GLN A 156 1.58 -4.45 17.96
C GLN A 156 1.58 -3.58 16.69
N VAL A 157 0.64 -3.76 15.76
CA VAL A 157 0.51 -2.89 14.58
C VAL A 157 -0.13 -1.57 14.98
N ARG A 158 0.48 -0.46 14.56
CA ARG A 158 0.01 0.90 14.89
C ARG A 158 0.43 1.96 13.89
N PHE A 159 -0.20 3.12 13.99
CA PHE A 159 0.24 4.33 13.31
C PHE A 159 1.34 5.03 14.11
N ALA A 160 2.25 5.67 13.39
CA ALA A 160 3.24 6.59 13.96
C ALA A 160 3.67 7.62 12.91
N ASP A 161 4.42 8.62 13.34
CA ASP A 161 5.32 9.33 12.43
C ASP A 161 6.52 8.42 12.11
N ILE A 162 7.03 8.50 10.90
CA ILE A 162 8.23 7.72 10.50
C ILE A 162 9.39 7.93 11.48
N TRP A 163 9.51 9.13 12.05
CA TRP A 163 10.59 9.51 12.95
C TRP A 163 10.49 8.85 14.32
N ASP A 164 9.28 8.41 14.73
CA ASP A 164 8.99 7.75 15.99
C ASP A 164 9.02 6.21 15.90
N THR A 165 9.33 5.67 14.71
CA THR A 165 9.34 4.21 14.51
C THR A 165 10.60 3.55 15.07
N TYR A 166 10.45 2.32 15.54
CA TYR A 166 11.52 1.47 16.06
C TYR A 166 11.30 -0.01 15.69
N HIS A 167 12.24 -0.89 15.97
CA HIS A 167 12.19 -2.35 15.73
C HIS A 167 11.83 -2.73 14.27
N CYS A 168 12.08 -1.84 13.31
CA CYS A 168 11.81 -2.08 11.90
C CYS A 168 13.01 -1.66 11.04
N GLY A 169 13.65 -2.62 10.38
CA GLY A 169 14.80 -2.37 9.50
C GLY A 169 14.47 -1.47 8.32
N LEU A 170 13.29 -1.68 7.70
CA LEU A 170 12.85 -0.84 6.58
C LEU A 170 12.64 0.61 7.01
N SER A 171 11.96 0.85 8.15
CA SER A 171 11.76 2.23 8.61
C SER A 171 13.07 2.93 8.97
N LYS A 172 14.04 2.21 9.55
CA LYS A 172 15.40 2.73 9.82
C LYS A 172 16.09 3.16 8.51
N ALA A 173 15.99 2.33 7.46
CA ALA A 173 16.58 2.63 6.15
C ALA A 173 15.87 3.82 5.47
N VAL A 174 14.54 3.88 5.53
CA VAL A 174 13.72 4.98 4.99
C VAL A 174 14.10 6.29 5.68
N ARG A 175 14.13 6.35 7.02
CA ARG A 175 14.57 7.56 7.76
C ARG A 175 15.94 8.05 7.30
N LYS A 176 16.93 7.15 7.24
CA LYS A 176 18.28 7.49 6.79
C LYS A 176 18.30 8.06 5.37
N ARG A 177 17.48 7.50 4.46
CA ARG A 177 17.41 7.98 3.08
C ARG A 177 16.69 9.32 2.98
N LEU A 178 15.57 9.50 3.68
CA LEU A 178 14.82 10.76 3.72
C LEU A 178 15.67 11.90 4.29
N GLN A 179 16.46 11.65 5.34
CA GLN A 179 17.42 12.63 5.89
C GLN A 179 18.43 13.07 4.85
N LYS A 180 18.98 12.12 4.06
CA LYS A 180 19.92 12.44 2.96
C LYS A 180 19.26 13.27 1.84
N LEU A 181 17.94 13.12 1.65
CA LEU A 181 17.15 13.92 0.70
C LEU A 181 16.69 15.26 1.29
N GLY A 182 17.10 15.61 2.50
CA GLY A 182 16.69 16.84 3.18
C GLY A 182 15.24 16.84 3.67
N ILE A 183 14.56 15.70 3.68
CA ILE A 183 13.17 15.56 4.13
C ILE A 183 13.13 15.39 5.64
N LYS A 184 12.49 16.36 6.32
CA LYS A 184 12.27 16.34 7.78
C LYS A 184 10.78 16.43 8.15
N ARG A 185 9.90 16.46 7.16
CA ARG A 185 8.45 16.56 7.36
C ARG A 185 7.90 15.29 8.01
N LYS A 186 6.81 15.43 8.74
CA LYS A 186 6.03 14.31 9.26
C LYS A 186 5.54 13.44 8.11
N LEU A 187 5.68 12.13 8.31
CA LEU A 187 5.19 11.11 7.41
C LEU A 187 4.41 10.07 8.23
N PRO A 188 3.10 9.99 8.06
CA PRO A 188 2.33 8.94 8.72
C PRO A 188 2.68 7.58 8.12
N VAL A 189 2.94 6.62 8.99
CA VAL A 189 3.26 5.26 8.61
C VAL A 189 2.49 4.24 9.43
N VAL A 190 2.27 3.07 8.83
CA VAL A 190 1.87 1.85 9.53
C VAL A 190 3.11 1.02 9.79
N PHE A 191 3.35 0.67 11.05
CA PHE A 191 4.47 -0.18 11.46
C PHE A 191 4.05 -1.08 12.62
N SER A 192 4.85 -2.09 12.94
CA SER A 192 4.67 -2.89 14.14
C SER A 192 5.82 -2.63 15.11
N THR A 193 5.50 -2.53 16.40
CA THR A 193 6.48 -2.40 17.48
C THR A 193 7.14 -3.72 17.83
N GLU A 194 6.62 -4.84 17.33
CA GLU A 194 7.21 -6.16 17.48
C GLU A 194 8.64 -6.19 16.92
N GLN A 195 9.55 -6.75 17.69
CA GLN A 195 10.91 -6.98 17.22
C GLN A 195 10.90 -8.12 16.20
N ALA A 196 11.46 -7.89 15.00
CA ALA A 196 11.55 -8.93 13.99
C ALA A 196 12.37 -10.13 14.52
N ASP A 197 11.85 -11.36 14.34
CA ASP A 197 12.59 -12.57 14.66
C ASP A 197 13.76 -12.75 13.66
N PRO A 198 15.01 -12.73 14.09
CA PRO A 198 16.17 -12.92 13.22
C PRO A 198 16.14 -14.27 12.48
N LYS A 199 15.53 -15.30 13.06
CA LYS A 199 15.39 -16.63 12.42
C LYS A 199 14.41 -16.63 11.25
N ALA A 200 13.50 -15.65 11.22
CA ALA A 200 12.55 -15.49 10.12
C ALA A 200 13.10 -14.62 8.97
N VAL A 201 14.39 -14.31 8.95
CA VAL A 201 15.05 -13.51 7.92
C VAL A 201 16.11 -14.35 7.24
N LEU A 202 15.90 -14.65 5.96
CA LEU A 202 16.88 -15.35 5.13
C LEU A 202 17.63 -14.34 4.27
N LEU A 203 18.96 -14.36 4.30
CA LEU A 203 19.79 -13.60 3.38
C LEU A 203 19.71 -14.25 2.00
N THR A 204 19.44 -13.46 0.97
CA THR A 204 19.36 -13.92 -0.43
C THR A 204 20.45 -13.21 -1.22
N GLU A 205 21.28 -13.99 -1.93
CA GLU A 205 22.37 -13.47 -2.78
C GLU A 205 21.88 -13.15 -4.21
N ASP A 206 20.74 -13.73 -4.64
CA ASP A 206 20.32 -13.76 -6.05
C ASP A 206 19.13 -12.87 -6.46
N GLU A 207 18.49 -12.14 -5.53
CA GLU A 207 17.39 -11.24 -5.92
C GLU A 207 17.90 -9.82 -6.19
N GLN A 208 17.75 -9.34 -7.44
CA GLN A 208 17.99 -7.94 -7.80
C GLN A 208 17.19 -7.01 -6.87
N ASN A 209 17.92 -6.18 -6.10
CA ASN A 209 17.40 -5.18 -5.16
C ASN A 209 16.85 -5.67 -3.81
N LYS A 210 16.92 -6.96 -3.47
CA LYS A 210 16.59 -7.47 -2.13
C LYS A 210 17.77 -8.20 -1.52
N LYS A 211 18.24 -7.76 -0.37
CA LYS A 211 19.33 -8.39 0.39
C LYS A 211 18.86 -9.49 1.33
N SER A 212 17.55 -9.63 1.53
CA SER A 212 16.97 -10.64 2.41
C SER A 212 15.50 -10.88 2.10
N THR A 213 15.06 -12.10 2.27
CA THR A 213 13.66 -12.50 2.27
C THR A 213 13.20 -12.74 3.69
N CYS A 214 12.09 -12.11 4.09
CA CYS A 214 11.50 -12.29 5.42
C CYS A 214 10.33 -13.27 5.34
N GLY A 215 10.28 -14.20 6.27
CA GLY A 215 9.11 -15.03 6.52
C GLY A 215 7.90 -14.12 6.81
N THR A 216 6.73 -14.51 6.35
CA THR A 216 5.51 -13.73 6.51
C THR A 216 4.31 -14.66 6.64
N VAL A 217 3.43 -14.36 7.57
CA VAL A 217 2.15 -15.05 7.75
C VAL A 217 1.02 -14.25 7.08
N SER A 218 -0.03 -14.93 6.65
CA SER A 218 -1.10 -14.38 5.79
C SER A 218 -1.72 -13.09 6.30
N TYR A 219 -2.06 -13.02 7.57
CA TYR A 219 -2.81 -11.92 8.16
C TYR A 219 -1.98 -10.65 8.40
N MET A 220 -0.67 -10.75 8.62
CA MET A 220 0.14 -9.56 8.96
C MET A 220 0.12 -8.50 7.87
N PRO A 221 0.44 -8.80 6.59
CA PRO A 221 0.34 -7.81 5.53
C PRO A 221 -1.11 -7.33 5.31
N ALA A 222 -2.11 -8.21 5.51
CA ALA A 222 -3.52 -7.84 5.38
C ALA A 222 -3.91 -6.77 6.41
N VAL A 223 -3.52 -6.94 7.68
CA VAL A 223 -3.75 -5.95 8.74
C VAL A 223 -3.08 -4.63 8.43
N PHE A 224 -1.82 -4.63 7.97
CA PHE A 224 -1.15 -3.41 7.52
C PHE A 224 -1.94 -2.71 6.40
N GLY A 225 -2.47 -3.47 5.43
CA GLY A 225 -3.33 -2.94 4.38
C GLY A 225 -4.62 -2.32 4.90
N CYS A 226 -5.28 -2.97 5.86
CA CYS A 226 -6.48 -2.44 6.53
C CYS A 226 -6.20 -1.13 7.28
N TYR A 227 -5.06 -1.03 7.98
CA TYR A 227 -4.64 0.22 8.63
C TYR A 227 -4.40 1.34 7.62
N LEU A 228 -3.71 1.07 6.50
CA LEU A 228 -3.53 2.08 5.44
C LEU A 228 -4.88 2.57 4.91
N ALA A 229 -5.81 1.65 4.64
CA ALA A 229 -7.15 1.99 4.17
C ALA A 229 -7.93 2.82 5.20
N GLU A 230 -7.90 2.44 6.47
CA GLU A 230 -8.51 3.23 7.55
C GLU A 230 -7.97 4.65 7.56
N TYR A 231 -6.63 4.80 7.47
CA TYR A 231 -5.99 6.11 7.48
C TYR A 231 -6.50 7.01 6.35
N VAL A 232 -6.62 6.45 5.13
CA VAL A 232 -7.11 7.15 3.95
C VAL A 232 -8.59 7.50 4.10
N ILE A 233 -9.43 6.48 4.39
CA ILE A 233 -10.89 6.64 4.48
C ILE A 233 -11.27 7.68 5.52
N LYS A 234 -10.61 7.71 6.67
CA LYS A 234 -10.90 8.71 7.71
C LYS A 234 -10.53 10.15 7.31
N ARG A 235 -9.56 10.33 6.40
CA ARG A 235 -8.99 11.64 6.05
C ARG A 235 -9.41 12.20 4.68
N LEU A 236 -10.08 11.42 3.86
CA LEU A 236 -10.88 11.88 2.73
C LEU A 236 -12.21 12.46 3.19
#